data_08b5a356ae9daac1dc3516af656f3568
#
_entry.id   08b5a356ae9daac1dc3516af656f3568
#
_cell.length_a   1.000
_cell.length_b   1.000
_cell.length_c   1.000
_cell.angle_alpha   90.00
_cell.angle_beta   90.00
_cell.angle_gamma   90.00
#
_symmetry.space_group_name_H-M   'P 1'
#
loop_
_entity.id
_entity.type
_entity.pdbx_description
1 polymer ?
#
loop_
_entity_poly.entity_id
_entity_poly.type
_entity_poly.pdbx_seq_one_letter_code
_entity_poly.pdbx_strand_id
1 'polypeptide(L)'
;MVMEQDQGSASKVESFQTVVIGGGQAGLAVGYFLSRQGENFIILDKNSQTGDAWRCRWESLRLFTPSQFDSLPGMRFPTSKNYFPSKDEVADYLEEYARQFNLPIRHNVNVDSLRRTEQGYHISTGTVSFSARNVIVATGPFQLPYTPSFTSQLDPGIFQMHSSAYFNPKQIPVKSVLVVGAGNSGAEIALELSKTGKRVWLSGRDVGRVPANSPLGKLFDGRLIWWFMTNLLTVDTPIGRKMQAGVVHHGTPLGRAQRDEIADAGIILTPRLSGIQSGKPQLEDGRILPAEGVIWATGFQPDYRWITMPILDKRGYPLHSRGVARGAPGLYFIGLPFQTGLSSALLGGVGKDAEYIASQVSCNRK
;
A
#
# COMPACT_ATOMS: atom_id res chain seq x y z
N MET A 1 -29.52 -33.99 -38.16
CA MET A 1 -29.03 -32.63 -37.86
C MET A 1 -29.42 -32.38 -36.41
N VAL A 2 -28.53 -32.77 -35.52
CA VAL A 2 -28.73 -32.67 -34.04
C VAL A 2 -28.20 -31.32 -33.65
N MET A 3 -29.06 -30.43 -33.13
CA MET A 3 -28.67 -29.19 -32.51
C MET A 3 -28.10 -29.53 -31.12
N GLU A 4 -26.79 -29.45 -30.98
CA GLU A 4 -26.15 -29.37 -29.68
C GLU A 4 -26.56 -28.05 -29.01
N GLN A 5 -27.38 -28.13 -27.99
CA GLN A 5 -27.64 -27.03 -27.07
C GLN A 5 -26.37 -26.83 -26.23
N ASP A 6 -25.66 -25.77 -26.53
CA ASP A 6 -24.59 -25.22 -25.66
C ASP A 6 -25.22 -24.83 -24.31
N GLN A 7 -25.18 -25.76 -23.34
CA GLN A 7 -25.53 -25.49 -21.96
C GLN A 7 -24.39 -24.65 -21.38
N GLY A 8 -24.44 -23.34 -21.56
CA GLY A 8 -23.63 -22.39 -20.84
C GLY A 8 -23.78 -22.65 -19.34
N SER A 9 -22.73 -23.19 -18.75
CA SER A 9 -22.62 -23.39 -17.30
C SER A 9 -22.92 -22.06 -16.62
N ALA A 10 -24.09 -21.94 -16.01
CA ALA A 10 -24.46 -20.78 -15.21
C ALA A 10 -23.44 -20.69 -14.06
N SER A 11 -22.53 -19.74 -14.13
CA SER A 11 -21.55 -19.52 -13.09
C SER A 11 -22.28 -19.32 -11.74
N LYS A 12 -21.93 -20.12 -10.76
CA LYS A 12 -22.55 -20.07 -9.43
C LYS A 12 -22.39 -18.66 -8.84
N VAL A 13 -23.49 -17.98 -8.54
CA VAL A 13 -23.49 -16.67 -7.88
C VAL A 13 -23.71 -16.86 -6.40
N GLU A 14 -22.77 -16.42 -5.58
CA GLU A 14 -22.89 -16.42 -4.12
C GLU A 14 -23.31 -15.02 -3.64
N SER A 15 -24.25 -14.95 -2.70
CA SER A 15 -24.84 -13.69 -2.24
C SER A 15 -24.44 -13.38 -0.81
N PHE A 16 -23.98 -12.16 -0.56
CA PHE A 16 -23.64 -11.62 0.75
C PHE A 16 -24.27 -10.24 0.93
N GLN A 17 -24.40 -9.78 2.17
CA GLN A 17 -24.76 -8.38 2.42
C GLN A 17 -23.60 -7.45 2.07
N THR A 18 -22.36 -7.87 2.43
CA THR A 18 -21.16 -7.10 2.18
C THR A 18 -20.03 -7.99 1.64
N VAL A 19 -19.35 -7.54 0.59
CA VAL A 19 -18.12 -8.16 0.09
C VAL A 19 -16.96 -7.20 0.30
N VAL A 20 -15.91 -7.66 0.97
CA VAL A 20 -14.64 -6.95 1.14
C VAL A 20 -13.64 -7.49 0.12
N ILE A 21 -13.02 -6.63 -0.68
CA ILE A 21 -12.04 -7.00 -1.70
C ILE A 21 -10.65 -6.62 -1.23
N GLY A 22 -9.87 -7.61 -0.81
CA GLY A 22 -8.52 -7.49 -0.24
C GLY A 22 -8.47 -7.89 1.24
N GLY A 23 -7.70 -8.94 1.57
CA GLY A 23 -7.49 -9.51 2.90
C GLY A 23 -6.25 -8.97 3.63
N GLY A 24 -5.76 -7.78 3.26
CA GLY A 24 -4.68 -7.10 3.97
C GLY A 24 -5.17 -6.40 5.25
N GLN A 25 -4.27 -5.64 5.91
CA GLN A 25 -4.55 -4.93 7.17
C GLN A 25 -5.87 -4.13 7.16
N ALA A 26 -6.21 -3.49 6.05
CA ALA A 26 -7.42 -2.68 5.93
C ALA A 26 -8.68 -3.55 5.85
N GLY A 27 -8.66 -4.62 5.05
CA GLY A 27 -9.76 -5.57 4.94
C GLY A 27 -10.01 -6.33 6.25
N LEU A 28 -8.95 -6.72 6.95
CA LEU A 28 -9.06 -7.37 8.26
C LEU A 28 -9.62 -6.43 9.32
N ALA A 29 -9.15 -5.17 9.34
CA ALA A 29 -9.65 -4.17 10.30
C ALA A 29 -11.14 -3.88 10.11
N VAL A 30 -11.62 -3.74 8.87
CA VAL A 30 -13.05 -3.54 8.63
C VAL A 30 -13.84 -4.82 8.87
N GLY A 31 -13.29 -6.00 8.55
CA GLY A 31 -13.87 -7.30 8.84
C GLY A 31 -14.15 -7.51 10.34
N TYR A 32 -13.24 -7.05 11.21
CA TYR A 32 -13.44 -7.06 12.65
C TYR A 32 -14.71 -6.30 13.07
N PHE A 33 -14.91 -5.09 12.56
CA PHE A 33 -16.10 -4.30 12.91
C PHE A 33 -17.39 -4.89 12.30
N LEU A 34 -17.33 -5.38 11.05
CA LEU A 34 -18.46 -6.06 10.40
C LEU A 34 -18.89 -7.31 11.18
N SER A 35 -17.93 -8.12 11.63
CA SER A 35 -18.19 -9.30 12.46
C SER A 35 -18.89 -8.91 13.76
N ARG A 36 -18.41 -7.88 14.45
CA ARG A 36 -19.04 -7.39 15.69
C ARG A 36 -20.46 -6.82 15.51
N GLN A 37 -20.78 -6.40 14.30
CA GLN A 37 -22.11 -5.90 13.94
C GLN A 37 -23.06 -7.02 13.46
N GLY A 38 -22.58 -8.29 13.42
CA GLY A 38 -23.34 -9.43 12.89
C GLY A 38 -23.66 -9.28 11.39
N GLU A 39 -22.77 -8.63 10.62
CA GLU A 39 -22.91 -8.49 9.16
C GLU A 39 -22.68 -9.85 8.49
N ASN A 40 -23.49 -10.20 7.49
CA ASN A 40 -23.22 -11.32 6.60
C ASN A 40 -22.23 -10.84 5.52
N PHE A 41 -20.94 -11.15 5.68
CA PHE A 41 -19.89 -10.68 4.77
C PHE A 41 -18.88 -11.78 4.44
N ILE A 42 -18.09 -11.52 3.40
CA ILE A 42 -16.92 -12.30 3.03
C ILE A 42 -15.78 -11.36 2.63
N ILE A 43 -14.54 -11.77 2.92
CA ILE A 43 -13.32 -11.10 2.46
C ILE A 43 -12.73 -11.95 1.32
N LEU A 44 -12.55 -11.36 0.14
CA LEU A 44 -11.91 -12.00 -1.01
C LEU A 44 -10.46 -11.52 -1.11
N ASP A 45 -9.51 -12.46 -1.10
CA ASP A 45 -8.08 -12.13 -1.23
C ASP A 45 -7.46 -12.93 -2.38
N LYS A 46 -6.69 -12.24 -3.22
CA LYS A 46 -5.96 -12.86 -4.34
C LYS A 46 -4.79 -13.72 -3.89
N ASN A 47 -4.25 -13.46 -2.70
CA ASN A 47 -3.11 -14.19 -2.15
C ASN A 47 -3.51 -15.57 -1.64
N SER A 48 -2.53 -16.46 -1.50
CA SER A 48 -2.73 -17.83 -1.05
C SER A 48 -3.02 -17.92 0.46
N GLN A 49 -2.55 -16.93 1.23
CA GLN A 49 -2.80 -16.85 2.68
C GLN A 49 -2.76 -15.39 3.17
N THR A 50 -3.34 -15.18 4.32
CA THR A 50 -3.30 -13.88 5.02
C THR A 50 -1.84 -13.51 5.34
N GLY A 51 -1.47 -12.25 5.13
CA GLY A 51 -0.11 -11.77 5.39
C GLY A 51 0.82 -11.81 4.19
N ASP A 52 0.51 -12.52 3.10
CA ASP A 52 1.40 -12.65 1.93
C ASP A 52 1.78 -11.30 1.30
N ALA A 53 0.91 -10.30 1.36
CA ALA A 53 1.24 -8.95 0.91
C ALA A 53 2.47 -8.35 1.64
N TRP A 54 2.77 -8.83 2.84
CA TRP A 54 3.96 -8.48 3.60
C TRP A 54 5.10 -9.48 3.36
N ARG A 55 4.84 -10.78 3.37
CA ARG A 55 5.87 -11.83 3.15
C ARG A 55 6.59 -11.65 1.81
N CYS A 56 5.91 -11.18 0.78
CA CYS A 56 6.49 -10.90 -0.55
C CYS A 56 7.35 -9.63 -0.62
N ARG A 57 7.53 -8.89 0.48
CA ARG A 57 8.41 -7.71 0.52
C ARG A 57 9.88 -8.13 0.70
N TRP A 58 10.80 -7.18 0.52
CA TRP A 58 12.23 -7.46 0.67
C TRP A 58 12.58 -7.95 2.09
N GLU A 59 13.61 -8.75 2.15
CA GLU A 59 13.96 -9.59 3.31
C GLU A 59 14.20 -8.78 4.59
N SER A 60 14.89 -7.64 4.47
CA SER A 60 15.24 -6.79 5.61
C SER A 60 14.17 -5.76 5.98
N LEU A 61 13.01 -5.77 5.32
CA LEU A 61 11.98 -4.76 5.59
C LEU A 61 11.48 -4.84 7.04
N ARG A 62 11.50 -3.68 7.68
CA ARG A 62 10.87 -3.45 8.98
C ARG A 62 9.91 -2.28 8.90
N LEU A 63 8.89 -2.29 9.73
CA LEU A 63 8.02 -1.12 9.87
C LEU A 63 8.86 0.09 10.32
N PHE A 64 8.45 1.26 9.89
CA PHE A 64 9.05 2.53 10.35
C PHE A 64 8.32 3.13 11.56
N THR A 65 7.22 2.51 11.98
CA THR A 65 6.51 2.81 13.23
C THR A 65 6.90 1.80 14.31
N PRO A 66 7.07 2.22 15.57
CA PRO A 66 7.27 1.29 16.68
C PRO A 66 5.98 0.50 16.98
N SER A 67 6.13 -0.74 17.40
CA SER A 67 5.08 -1.73 17.61
C SER A 67 3.90 -1.28 18.49
N GLN A 68 4.16 -0.38 19.46
CA GLN A 68 3.06 0.17 20.28
C GLN A 68 2.03 0.97 19.48
N PHE A 69 2.35 1.33 18.23
CA PHE A 69 1.49 2.05 17.31
C PHE A 69 1.00 1.18 16.15
N ASP A 70 1.34 -0.11 16.11
CA ASP A 70 1.08 -1.00 14.99
C ASP A 70 -0.02 -2.03 15.26
N SER A 71 -0.97 -1.70 16.14
CA SER A 71 -2.07 -2.60 16.50
C SER A 71 -3.32 -2.38 15.65
N LEU A 72 -3.94 -3.45 15.21
CA LEU A 72 -5.29 -3.43 14.66
C LEU A 72 -6.34 -3.40 15.78
N PRO A 73 -7.59 -3.00 15.50
CA PRO A 73 -8.68 -3.00 16.47
C PRO A 73 -8.86 -4.35 17.15
N GLY A 74 -8.96 -4.37 18.48
CA GLY A 74 -9.22 -5.57 19.27
C GLY A 74 -8.01 -6.45 19.61
N MET A 75 -6.85 -6.28 18.95
CA MET A 75 -5.65 -7.09 19.22
C MET A 75 -4.38 -6.24 19.20
N ARG A 76 -3.62 -6.28 20.28
CA ARG A 76 -2.32 -5.58 20.35
C ARG A 76 -1.25 -6.31 19.56
N PHE A 77 -0.31 -5.56 18.99
CA PHE A 77 0.87 -6.16 18.37
C PHE A 77 1.74 -6.84 19.45
N PRO A 78 2.16 -8.11 19.27
CA PRO A 78 2.70 -8.94 20.36
C PRO A 78 4.22 -8.75 20.59
N THR A 79 4.71 -7.51 20.59
CA THR A 79 6.13 -7.22 20.83
C THR A 79 6.32 -6.11 21.87
N SER A 80 7.56 -5.94 22.32
CA SER A 80 7.93 -4.89 23.28
C SER A 80 7.81 -3.49 22.65
N LYS A 81 7.58 -2.47 23.46
CA LYS A 81 7.58 -1.07 23.01
C LYS A 81 8.93 -0.70 22.37
N ASN A 82 8.87 0.26 21.45
CA ASN A 82 10.03 0.78 20.70
C ASN A 82 10.72 -0.26 19.81
N TYR A 83 10.16 -1.44 19.65
CA TYR A 83 10.56 -2.42 18.65
C TYR A 83 9.95 -2.10 17.30
N PHE A 84 10.72 -2.29 16.23
CA PHE A 84 10.26 -2.11 14.84
C PHE A 84 10.02 -3.48 14.22
N PRO A 85 8.77 -3.90 14.05
CA PRO A 85 8.45 -5.23 13.53
C PRO A 85 9.00 -5.47 12.13
N SER A 86 9.47 -6.69 11.88
CA SER A 86 9.80 -7.16 10.53
C SER A 86 8.54 -7.44 9.71
N LYS A 87 8.70 -7.54 8.40
CA LYS A 87 7.62 -7.90 7.49
C LYS A 87 6.95 -9.24 7.84
N ASP A 88 7.75 -10.22 8.29
CA ASP A 88 7.26 -11.55 8.65
C ASP A 88 6.46 -11.51 9.96
N GLU A 89 6.94 -10.78 10.97
CA GLU A 89 6.19 -10.56 12.21
C GLU A 89 4.85 -9.84 11.95
N VAL A 90 4.81 -8.91 10.99
CA VAL A 90 3.55 -8.28 10.57
C VAL A 90 2.63 -9.28 9.88
N ALA A 91 3.17 -10.11 8.99
CA ALA A 91 2.41 -11.14 8.29
C ALA A 91 1.78 -12.14 9.27
N ASP A 92 2.58 -12.63 10.22
CA ASP A 92 2.14 -13.57 11.26
C ASP A 92 1.09 -12.94 12.19
N TYR A 93 1.27 -11.67 12.55
CA TYR A 93 0.28 -10.92 13.31
C TYR A 93 -1.07 -10.81 12.57
N LEU A 94 -1.06 -10.53 11.27
CA LEU A 94 -2.29 -10.45 10.46
C LEU A 94 -2.98 -11.81 10.32
N GLU A 95 -2.21 -12.89 10.18
CA GLU A 95 -2.74 -14.25 10.12
C GLU A 95 -3.40 -14.65 11.45
N GLU A 96 -2.71 -14.38 12.56
CA GLU A 96 -3.26 -14.61 13.91
C GLU A 96 -4.50 -13.75 14.17
N TYR A 97 -4.50 -12.49 13.71
CA TYR A 97 -5.66 -11.61 13.81
C TYR A 97 -6.88 -12.18 13.08
N ALA A 98 -6.71 -12.65 11.86
CA ALA A 98 -7.77 -13.26 11.09
C ALA A 98 -8.33 -14.51 11.78
N ARG A 99 -7.44 -15.34 12.33
CA ARG A 99 -7.78 -16.56 13.07
C ARG A 99 -8.51 -16.25 14.38
N GLN A 100 -8.00 -15.31 15.18
CA GLN A 100 -8.58 -14.96 16.49
C GLN A 100 -10.01 -14.44 16.36
N PHE A 101 -10.30 -13.67 15.31
CA PHE A 101 -11.62 -13.10 15.09
C PHE A 101 -12.49 -13.91 14.13
N ASN A 102 -12.05 -15.11 13.72
CA ASN A 102 -12.77 -16.01 12.81
C ASN A 102 -13.28 -15.26 11.56
N LEU A 103 -12.43 -14.44 10.95
CA LEU A 103 -12.86 -13.64 9.81
C LEU A 103 -13.08 -14.53 8.56
N PRO A 104 -14.22 -14.39 7.85
CA PRO A 104 -14.55 -15.23 6.70
C PRO A 104 -13.75 -14.79 5.48
N ILE A 105 -12.52 -15.32 5.32
CA ILE A 105 -11.62 -15.00 4.22
C ILE A 105 -11.62 -16.14 3.20
N ARG A 106 -11.75 -15.79 1.93
CA ARG A 106 -11.54 -16.71 0.80
C ARG A 106 -10.29 -16.28 0.06
N HIS A 107 -9.27 -17.11 0.13
CA HIS A 107 -7.99 -16.94 -0.54
C HIS A 107 -8.02 -17.42 -1.99
N ASN A 108 -6.99 -17.05 -2.78
CA ASN A 108 -6.85 -17.38 -4.20
C ASN A 108 -8.04 -16.90 -5.07
N VAL A 109 -8.64 -15.77 -4.67
CA VAL A 109 -9.75 -15.15 -5.41
C VAL A 109 -9.32 -13.80 -5.95
N ASN A 110 -9.03 -13.77 -7.25
CA ASN A 110 -8.78 -12.51 -7.95
C ASN A 110 -10.09 -11.93 -8.47
N VAL A 111 -10.37 -10.69 -8.14
CA VAL A 111 -11.55 -9.99 -8.67
C VAL A 111 -11.20 -9.35 -9.99
N ASP A 112 -11.91 -9.75 -11.05
CA ASP A 112 -11.69 -9.31 -12.42
C ASP A 112 -12.56 -8.11 -12.79
N SER A 113 -13.79 -8.03 -12.23
CA SER A 113 -14.66 -6.88 -12.45
C SER A 113 -15.64 -6.64 -11.30
N LEU A 114 -15.98 -5.38 -11.10
CA LEU A 114 -17.02 -4.89 -10.21
C LEU A 114 -17.96 -3.97 -11.00
N ARG A 115 -19.24 -4.33 -11.06
CA ARG A 115 -20.28 -3.53 -11.71
C ARG A 115 -21.49 -3.33 -10.80
N ARG A 116 -22.18 -2.22 -10.98
CA ARG A 116 -23.45 -1.95 -10.30
C ARG A 116 -24.59 -2.69 -11.01
N THR A 117 -25.54 -3.16 -10.19
CA THR A 117 -26.82 -3.74 -10.62
C THR A 117 -27.97 -3.01 -9.95
N GLU A 118 -29.21 -3.33 -10.30
CA GLU A 118 -30.41 -2.77 -9.62
C GLU A 118 -30.46 -3.15 -8.13
N GLN A 119 -29.96 -4.33 -7.77
CA GLN A 119 -30.01 -4.86 -6.40
C GLN A 119 -28.73 -4.65 -5.58
N GLY A 120 -27.75 -3.93 -6.13
CA GLY A 120 -26.44 -3.70 -5.48
C GLY A 120 -25.27 -3.82 -6.44
N TYR A 121 -24.39 -4.80 -6.19
CA TYR A 121 -23.15 -4.99 -6.94
C TYR A 121 -22.98 -6.45 -7.37
N HIS A 122 -22.40 -6.64 -8.54
CA HIS A 122 -21.95 -7.93 -9.05
C HIS A 122 -20.41 -7.89 -9.14
N ILE A 123 -19.79 -8.91 -8.57
CA ILE A 123 -18.33 -9.10 -8.52
C ILE A 123 -18.02 -10.39 -9.29
N SER A 124 -17.16 -10.28 -10.31
CA SER A 124 -16.71 -11.43 -11.12
C SER A 124 -15.27 -11.80 -10.76
N THR A 125 -14.99 -13.12 -10.73
CA THR A 125 -13.66 -13.67 -10.37
C THR A 125 -13.24 -14.81 -11.31
N GLY A 126 -13.62 -14.77 -12.55
CA GLY A 126 -13.29 -15.82 -13.54
C GLY A 126 -14.01 -17.15 -13.32
N THR A 127 -14.08 -17.67 -12.10
CA THR A 127 -14.67 -19.00 -11.79
C THR A 127 -16.00 -18.91 -11.04
N VAL A 128 -16.15 -17.94 -10.15
CA VAL A 128 -17.34 -17.73 -9.31
C VAL A 128 -17.72 -16.27 -9.39
N SER A 129 -19.00 -15.97 -9.30
CA SER A 129 -19.48 -14.58 -9.17
C SER A 129 -20.09 -14.37 -7.78
N PHE A 130 -20.00 -13.12 -7.31
CA PHE A 130 -20.61 -12.71 -6.04
C PHE A 130 -21.61 -11.58 -6.32
N SER A 131 -22.68 -11.56 -5.53
CA SER A 131 -23.59 -10.42 -5.44
C SER A 131 -23.58 -9.85 -4.02
N ALA A 132 -23.60 -8.53 -3.92
CA ALA A 132 -23.61 -7.88 -2.61
C ALA A 132 -24.35 -6.54 -2.64
N ARG A 133 -24.99 -6.20 -1.54
CA ARG A 133 -25.55 -4.84 -1.35
C ARG A 133 -24.44 -3.80 -1.16
N ASN A 134 -23.39 -4.17 -0.43
CA ASN A 134 -22.26 -3.32 -0.13
C ASN A 134 -20.96 -3.96 -0.61
N VAL A 135 -20.03 -3.15 -1.12
CA VAL A 135 -18.68 -3.57 -1.48
C VAL A 135 -17.67 -2.64 -0.83
N ILE A 136 -16.66 -3.21 -0.18
CA ILE A 136 -15.55 -2.47 0.42
C ILE A 136 -14.27 -2.84 -0.31
N VAL A 137 -13.69 -1.88 -1.03
CA VAL A 137 -12.42 -2.05 -1.75
C VAL A 137 -11.25 -1.77 -0.79
N ALA A 138 -10.52 -2.82 -0.43
CA ALA A 138 -9.41 -2.81 0.53
C ALA A 138 -8.09 -3.28 -0.11
N THR A 139 -7.90 -3.03 -1.41
CA THR A 139 -6.77 -3.53 -2.21
C THR A 139 -5.44 -2.81 -1.94
N GLY A 140 -5.46 -1.78 -1.11
CA GLY A 140 -4.28 -1.00 -0.74
C GLY A 140 -3.73 -0.11 -1.86
N PRO A 141 -2.69 0.70 -1.55
CA PRO A 141 -2.14 1.68 -2.49
C PRO A 141 -1.03 1.14 -3.41
N PHE A 142 -0.51 -0.07 -3.17
CA PHE A 142 0.66 -0.62 -3.87
C PHE A 142 0.23 -1.61 -4.96
N GLN A 143 -0.48 -1.10 -6.00
CA GLN A 143 -1.13 -1.96 -6.99
C GLN A 143 -0.24 -2.22 -8.21
N LEU A 144 0.06 -1.22 -9.02
CA LEU A 144 0.93 -1.34 -10.19
C LEU A 144 2.27 -0.64 -9.96
N PRO A 145 3.41 -1.34 -10.09
CA PRO A 145 4.72 -0.70 -10.08
C PRO A 145 4.80 0.41 -11.13
N TYR A 146 5.29 1.59 -10.71
CA TYR A 146 5.49 2.71 -11.64
C TYR A 146 6.95 2.81 -12.03
N THR A 147 7.22 2.80 -13.35
CA THR A 147 8.51 3.15 -13.92
C THR A 147 8.33 4.28 -14.93
N PRO A 148 9.27 5.26 -14.99
CA PRO A 148 9.21 6.33 -15.99
C PRO A 148 9.19 5.78 -17.41
N SER A 149 8.53 6.47 -18.33
CA SER A 149 8.39 6.03 -19.74
C SER A 149 9.72 5.93 -20.49
N PHE A 150 10.74 6.65 -20.05
CA PHE A 150 12.08 6.64 -20.69
C PHE A 150 12.96 5.45 -20.28
N THR A 151 12.48 4.53 -19.42
CA THR A 151 13.27 3.36 -18.99
C THR A 151 13.71 2.46 -20.14
N SER A 152 12.92 2.39 -21.21
CA SER A 152 13.23 1.63 -22.42
C SER A 152 14.41 2.21 -23.24
N GLN A 153 14.84 3.44 -22.93
CA GLN A 153 15.99 4.10 -23.59
C GLN A 153 17.33 3.75 -22.93
N LEU A 154 17.32 3.06 -21.77
CA LEU A 154 18.56 2.57 -21.17
C LEU A 154 19.21 1.50 -22.04
N ASP A 155 20.55 1.50 -22.03
CA ASP A 155 21.33 0.45 -22.69
C ASP A 155 20.85 -0.92 -22.20
N PRO A 156 20.58 -1.88 -23.10
CA PRO A 156 20.14 -3.22 -22.73
C PRO A 156 21.10 -3.98 -21.79
N GLY A 157 22.38 -3.60 -21.75
CA GLY A 157 23.35 -4.13 -20.82
C GLY A 157 23.22 -3.62 -19.38
N ILE A 158 22.45 -2.57 -19.13
CA ILE A 158 22.19 -2.04 -17.78
C ILE A 158 21.10 -2.87 -17.10
N PHE A 159 21.42 -3.46 -15.96
CA PHE A 159 20.46 -4.19 -15.14
C PHE A 159 19.34 -3.27 -14.66
N GLN A 160 18.09 -3.69 -14.77
CA GLN A 160 16.94 -2.90 -14.31
C GLN A 160 16.00 -3.75 -13.45
N MET A 161 15.50 -3.15 -12.38
CA MET A 161 14.51 -3.77 -11.48
C MET A 161 13.63 -2.71 -10.82
N HIS A 162 12.32 -2.96 -10.68
CA HIS A 162 11.48 -2.16 -9.79
C HIS A 162 11.63 -2.64 -8.34
N SER A 163 11.53 -1.72 -7.37
CA SER A 163 11.68 -2.04 -5.94
C SER A 163 10.66 -3.08 -5.43
N SER A 164 9.54 -3.29 -6.11
CA SER A 164 8.58 -4.34 -5.77
C SER A 164 9.08 -5.76 -6.06
N ALA A 165 10.06 -5.90 -6.95
CA ALA A 165 10.69 -7.19 -7.27
C ALA A 165 12.01 -7.39 -6.51
N TYR A 166 12.48 -6.37 -5.79
CA TYR A 166 13.66 -6.46 -4.96
C TYR A 166 13.36 -7.26 -3.69
N PHE A 167 14.16 -8.27 -3.43
CA PHE A 167 14.05 -9.12 -2.24
C PHE A 167 15.28 -9.01 -1.34
N ASN A 168 16.50 -9.08 -1.92
CA ASN A 168 17.75 -8.88 -1.19
C ASN A 168 18.90 -8.49 -2.16
N PRO A 169 20.07 -8.06 -1.65
CA PRO A 169 21.19 -7.62 -2.47
C PRO A 169 21.78 -8.67 -3.41
N LYS A 170 21.56 -9.96 -3.15
CA LYS A 170 22.09 -11.07 -3.96
C LYS A 170 21.47 -11.12 -5.37
N GLN A 171 20.28 -10.53 -5.54
CA GLN A 171 19.62 -10.41 -6.84
C GLN A 171 20.34 -9.41 -7.78
N ILE A 172 21.21 -8.55 -7.24
CA ILE A 172 21.84 -7.47 -7.99
C ILE A 172 23.23 -7.90 -8.46
N PRO A 173 23.41 -8.29 -9.75
CA PRO A 173 24.64 -8.91 -10.22
C PRO A 173 25.77 -7.90 -10.51
N VAL A 174 25.50 -6.59 -10.35
CA VAL A 174 26.40 -5.50 -10.73
C VAL A 174 27.04 -4.82 -9.52
N LYS A 175 28.14 -4.09 -9.73
CA LYS A 175 28.91 -3.42 -8.66
C LYS A 175 28.46 -1.99 -8.40
N SER A 176 27.86 -1.33 -9.38
CA SER A 176 27.44 0.05 -9.26
C SER A 176 25.96 0.20 -9.60
N VAL A 177 25.18 0.82 -8.69
CA VAL A 177 23.71 0.85 -8.75
C VAL A 177 23.19 2.26 -8.51
N LEU A 178 22.31 2.71 -9.39
CA LEU A 178 21.49 3.89 -9.18
C LEU A 178 20.13 3.47 -8.61
N VAL A 179 19.79 3.93 -7.41
CA VAL A 179 18.45 3.82 -6.86
C VAL A 179 17.68 5.10 -7.16
N VAL A 180 16.60 5.00 -7.93
CA VAL A 180 15.77 6.13 -8.34
C VAL A 180 14.53 6.22 -7.47
N GLY A 181 14.41 7.28 -6.69
CA GLY A 181 13.38 7.53 -5.70
C GLY A 181 13.94 7.49 -4.26
N ALA A 182 14.05 8.67 -3.64
CA ALA A 182 14.62 8.84 -2.29
C ALA A 182 13.56 8.76 -1.16
N GLY A 183 12.45 8.06 -1.40
CA GLY A 183 11.47 7.71 -0.36
C GLY A 183 11.95 6.53 0.51
N ASN A 184 11.07 6.06 1.44
CA ASN A 184 11.43 5.01 2.40
C ASN A 184 12.03 3.76 1.72
N SER A 185 11.39 3.21 0.69
CA SER A 185 11.90 2.01 0.00
C SER A 185 13.27 2.26 -0.65
N GLY A 186 13.44 3.39 -1.36
CA GLY A 186 14.71 3.68 -2.02
C GLY A 186 15.85 3.90 -1.04
N ALA A 187 15.60 4.62 0.05
CA ALA A 187 16.61 4.86 1.08
C ALA A 187 17.04 3.56 1.79
N GLU A 188 16.09 2.71 2.17
CA GLU A 188 16.40 1.43 2.82
C GLU A 188 17.13 0.44 1.89
N ILE A 189 16.69 0.33 0.62
CA ILE A 189 17.37 -0.50 -0.38
C ILE A 189 18.79 0.02 -0.65
N ALA A 190 18.96 1.34 -0.76
CA ALA A 190 20.29 1.93 -0.95
C ALA A 190 21.23 1.62 0.22
N LEU A 191 20.75 1.73 1.46
CA LEU A 191 21.50 1.36 2.67
C LEU A 191 21.86 -0.13 2.70
N GLU A 192 20.96 -1.00 2.28
CA GLU A 192 21.23 -2.43 2.23
C GLU A 192 22.28 -2.78 1.17
N LEU A 193 22.20 -2.16 -0.01
CA LEU A 193 23.17 -2.36 -1.09
C LEU A 193 24.57 -1.85 -0.73
N SER A 194 24.65 -0.67 -0.09
CA SER A 194 25.95 -0.09 0.31
C SER A 194 26.71 -1.02 1.28
N LYS A 195 26.01 -1.70 2.20
CA LYS A 195 26.58 -2.67 3.15
C LYS A 195 27.23 -3.88 2.46
N THR A 196 26.91 -4.13 1.20
CA THR A 196 27.53 -5.20 0.40
C THR A 196 28.74 -4.75 -0.43
N GLY A 197 29.23 -3.52 -0.21
CA GLY A 197 30.37 -2.94 -0.91
C GLY A 197 30.06 -2.44 -2.32
N LYS A 198 28.79 -2.36 -2.70
CA LYS A 198 28.39 -1.77 -3.99
C LYS A 198 28.49 -0.25 -3.94
N ARG A 199 28.87 0.36 -5.07
CA ARG A 199 28.80 1.79 -5.25
C ARG A 199 27.35 2.20 -5.51
N VAL A 200 26.76 2.99 -4.63
CA VAL A 200 25.33 3.34 -4.68
C VAL A 200 25.13 4.84 -4.87
N TRP A 201 24.34 5.20 -5.88
CA TRP A 201 23.77 6.54 -6.01
C TRP A 201 22.30 6.47 -5.60
N LEU A 202 21.84 7.46 -4.83
CA LEU A 202 20.43 7.63 -4.49
C LEU A 202 19.93 8.94 -5.11
N SER A 203 19.05 8.82 -6.10
CA SER A 203 18.50 9.94 -6.86
C SER A 203 17.05 10.21 -6.44
N GLY A 204 16.74 11.45 -6.09
CA GLY A 204 15.38 11.83 -5.75
C GLY A 204 15.28 13.18 -5.03
N ARG A 205 14.03 13.59 -4.77
CA ARG A 205 13.76 14.74 -3.92
C ARG A 205 13.97 14.39 -2.46
N ASP A 206 14.35 15.39 -1.68
CA ASP A 206 14.21 15.29 -0.24
C ASP A 206 12.73 15.23 0.14
N VAL A 207 12.30 14.11 0.66
CA VAL A 207 10.90 13.91 1.13
C VAL A 207 10.70 14.37 2.56
N GLY A 208 11.74 14.94 3.20
CA GLY A 208 11.73 15.27 4.62
C GLY A 208 11.78 14.03 5.53
N ARG A 209 11.67 14.24 6.82
CA ARG A 209 11.64 13.15 7.82
C ARG A 209 10.62 13.41 8.91
N VAL A 210 10.13 12.35 9.53
CA VAL A 210 9.35 12.45 10.74
C VAL A 210 10.31 12.77 11.89
N PRO A 211 10.08 13.82 12.71
CA PRO A 211 10.99 14.20 13.79
C PRO A 211 10.90 13.26 15.02
N ALA A 212 10.78 11.96 14.78
CA ALA A 212 10.62 10.94 15.83
C ALA A 212 11.82 10.88 16.78
N ASN A 213 13.02 11.15 16.27
CA ASN A 213 14.27 11.17 17.07
C ASN A 213 14.57 12.51 17.74
N SER A 214 13.74 13.54 17.55
CA SER A 214 13.88 14.80 18.27
C SER A 214 13.58 14.61 19.78
N PRO A 215 14.09 15.48 20.68
CA PRO A 215 13.72 15.43 22.08
C PRO A 215 12.21 15.43 22.32
N LEU A 216 11.48 16.23 21.52
CA LEU A 216 10.02 16.28 21.55
C LEU A 216 9.39 14.97 21.02
N GLY A 217 10.04 14.34 20.03
CA GLY A 217 9.59 13.08 19.44
C GLY A 217 9.73 11.89 20.39
N LYS A 218 10.73 11.91 21.24
CA LYS A 218 10.95 10.90 22.28
C LYS A 218 10.09 11.12 23.51
N LEU A 219 9.50 12.30 23.67
CA LEU A 219 8.65 12.61 24.81
C LEU A 219 7.41 11.68 24.80
N PHE A 220 7.14 11.07 25.94
CA PHE A 220 6.06 10.08 26.10
C PHE A 220 6.13 8.88 25.13
N ASP A 221 7.32 8.36 24.85
CA ASP A 221 7.52 7.23 23.94
C ASP A 221 6.91 7.43 22.52
N GLY A 222 6.95 8.65 22.00
CA GLY A 222 6.39 8.99 20.70
C GLY A 222 4.87 9.18 20.69
N ARG A 223 4.17 9.00 21.80
CA ARG A 223 2.69 9.09 21.88
C ARG A 223 2.16 10.45 21.45
N LEU A 224 2.90 11.54 21.74
CA LEU A 224 2.49 12.89 21.36
C LEU A 224 2.53 13.08 19.84
N ILE A 225 3.60 12.60 19.18
CA ILE A 225 3.69 12.64 17.72
C ILE A 225 2.61 11.77 17.09
N TRP A 226 2.40 10.56 17.61
CA TRP A 226 1.35 9.68 17.12
C TRP A 226 -0.04 10.32 17.25
N TRP A 227 -0.32 10.89 18.41
CA TRP A 227 -1.58 11.62 18.63
C TRP A 227 -1.73 12.79 17.65
N PHE A 228 -0.68 13.57 17.43
CA PHE A 228 -0.67 14.66 16.45
C PHE A 228 -0.96 14.16 15.04
N MET A 229 -0.29 13.10 14.60
CA MET A 229 -0.48 12.49 13.27
C MET A 229 -1.89 11.94 13.07
N THR A 230 -2.48 11.38 14.12
CA THR A 230 -3.78 10.70 14.02
C THR A 230 -4.99 11.62 14.29
N ASN A 231 -4.79 12.79 14.90
CA ASN A 231 -5.90 13.67 15.28
C ASN A 231 -5.82 15.08 14.68
N LEU A 232 -4.62 15.60 14.41
CA LEU A 232 -4.46 16.95 13.83
C LEU A 232 -4.12 16.91 12.33
N LEU A 233 -3.40 15.90 11.84
CA LEU A 233 -3.11 15.77 10.41
C LEU A 233 -4.22 14.98 9.70
N THR A 234 -5.46 15.51 9.77
CA THR A 234 -6.66 14.89 9.20
C THR A 234 -7.34 15.83 8.19
N VAL A 235 -8.19 15.28 7.34
CA VAL A 235 -8.99 16.06 6.36
C VAL A 235 -9.95 17.06 7.01
N ASP A 236 -10.22 16.90 8.30
CA ASP A 236 -11.11 17.79 9.06
C ASP A 236 -10.39 19.07 9.52
N THR A 237 -9.05 19.07 9.53
CA THR A 237 -8.25 20.23 9.94
C THR A 237 -7.67 21.01 8.75
N PRO A 238 -7.47 22.34 8.86
CA PRO A 238 -6.82 23.12 7.79
C PRO A 238 -5.40 22.63 7.48
N ILE A 239 -4.63 22.26 8.51
CA ILE A 239 -3.25 21.77 8.37
C ILE A 239 -3.24 20.42 7.62
N GLY A 240 -4.12 19.49 8.01
CA GLY A 240 -4.23 18.20 7.37
C GLY A 240 -4.66 18.32 5.90
N ARG A 241 -5.64 19.18 5.56
CA ARG A 241 -6.03 19.43 4.15
C ARG A 241 -4.88 19.95 3.30
N LYS A 242 -4.06 20.87 3.85
CA LYS A 242 -2.87 21.37 3.15
C LYS A 242 -1.83 20.27 2.95
N MET A 243 -1.64 19.40 3.95
CA MET A 243 -0.69 18.29 3.88
C MET A 243 -1.14 17.18 2.94
N GLN A 244 -2.45 16.91 2.83
CA GLN A 244 -3.01 15.87 1.96
C GLN A 244 -2.50 15.99 0.52
N ALA A 245 -2.53 17.19 -0.06
CA ALA A 245 -2.03 17.43 -1.41
C ALA A 245 -0.55 17.07 -1.58
N GLY A 246 0.27 17.32 -0.56
CA GLY A 246 1.69 16.96 -0.56
C GLY A 246 1.93 15.45 -0.44
N VAL A 247 1.28 14.79 0.51
CA VAL A 247 1.48 13.35 0.78
C VAL A 247 1.00 12.48 -0.38
N VAL A 248 -0.15 12.79 -0.95
CA VAL A 248 -0.70 12.02 -2.09
C VAL A 248 0.17 12.13 -3.34
N HIS A 249 0.90 13.27 -3.52
CA HIS A 249 1.66 13.52 -4.75
C HIS A 249 3.17 13.35 -4.61
N HIS A 250 3.73 13.40 -3.39
CA HIS A 250 5.19 13.44 -3.19
C HIS A 250 5.73 12.31 -2.31
N GLY A 251 4.87 11.42 -1.84
CA GLY A 251 5.25 10.33 -0.94
C GLY A 251 5.31 10.76 0.54
N THR A 252 5.51 9.76 1.42
CA THR A 252 5.60 9.97 2.86
C THR A 252 7.03 10.36 3.27
N PRO A 253 7.19 11.22 4.30
CA PRO A 253 8.51 11.51 4.88
C PRO A 253 9.25 10.24 5.31
N LEU A 254 10.59 10.29 5.33
CA LEU A 254 11.41 9.18 5.79
C LEU A 254 11.07 8.85 7.25
N GLY A 255 10.83 7.58 7.48
CA GLY A 255 10.54 7.04 8.81
C GLY A 255 11.82 6.61 9.52
N ARG A 256 12.42 5.50 9.07
CA ARG A 256 13.54 4.82 9.73
C ARG A 256 14.91 5.24 9.22
N ALA A 257 15.10 5.31 7.90
CA ALA A 257 16.37 5.73 7.31
C ALA A 257 16.70 7.18 7.67
N GLN A 258 17.90 7.42 8.23
CA GLN A 258 18.36 8.74 8.59
C GLN A 258 19.33 9.26 7.54
N ARG A 259 19.35 10.59 7.31
CA ARG A 259 20.28 11.19 6.35
C ARG A 259 21.74 10.98 6.72
N ASP A 260 22.04 11.08 7.99
CA ASP A 260 23.39 10.87 8.50
C ASP A 260 23.83 9.41 8.25
N GLU A 261 22.94 8.43 8.50
CA GLU A 261 23.18 7.01 8.17
C GLU A 261 23.41 6.79 6.67
N ILE A 262 22.66 7.49 5.80
CA ILE A 262 22.84 7.41 4.35
C ILE A 262 24.21 8.01 3.94
N ALA A 263 24.61 9.12 4.53
CA ALA A 263 25.91 9.74 4.24
C ALA A 263 27.07 8.89 4.77
N ASP A 264 26.98 8.39 5.99
CA ASP A 264 28.00 7.53 6.62
C ASP A 264 28.16 6.19 5.90
N ALA A 265 27.10 5.70 5.26
CA ALA A 265 27.14 4.49 4.44
C ALA A 265 27.83 4.71 3.08
N GLY A 266 28.36 5.89 2.79
CA GLY A 266 29.04 6.22 1.52
C GLY A 266 28.11 6.29 0.30
N ILE A 267 26.80 6.44 0.53
CA ILE A 267 25.82 6.59 -0.55
C ILE A 267 25.91 7.99 -1.15
N ILE A 268 26.04 8.07 -2.47
CA ILE A 268 26.16 9.33 -3.19
C ILE A 268 24.75 9.86 -3.47
N LEU A 269 24.32 10.88 -2.71
CA LEU A 269 23.08 11.58 -3.00
C LEU A 269 23.21 12.40 -4.28
N THR A 270 22.21 12.29 -5.16
CA THR A 270 22.21 12.98 -6.46
C THR A 270 20.90 13.72 -6.69
N PRO A 271 20.89 14.76 -7.54
CA PRO A 271 19.67 15.35 -8.07
C PRO A 271 18.77 14.27 -8.72
N ARG A 272 17.58 14.67 -9.08
CA ARG A 272 16.64 13.77 -9.75
C ARG A 272 17.18 13.30 -11.10
N LEU A 273 16.81 12.08 -11.44
CA LEU A 273 16.96 11.56 -12.80
C LEU A 273 16.03 12.34 -13.73
N SER A 274 16.58 12.98 -14.78
CA SER A 274 15.82 13.76 -15.77
C SER A 274 15.47 12.96 -17.02
N GLY A 275 16.27 11.92 -17.34
CA GLY A 275 16.11 11.12 -18.53
C GLY A 275 17.28 10.17 -18.77
N ILE A 276 17.40 9.73 -20.01
CA ILE A 276 18.47 8.85 -20.47
C ILE A 276 19.18 9.55 -21.62
N GLN A 277 20.52 9.59 -21.57
CA GLN A 277 21.37 10.12 -22.65
C GLN A 277 22.37 9.05 -23.07
N SER A 278 22.40 8.72 -24.35
CA SER A 278 23.28 7.67 -24.91
C SER A 278 23.22 6.37 -24.14
N GLY A 279 22.01 5.92 -23.80
CA GLY A 279 21.75 4.68 -23.08
C GLY A 279 22.07 4.73 -21.57
N LYS A 280 22.50 5.86 -21.02
CA LYS A 280 22.90 6.01 -19.61
C LYS A 280 22.02 6.98 -18.83
N PRO A 281 21.86 6.81 -17.51
CA PRO A 281 21.08 7.70 -16.65
C PRO A 281 21.65 9.13 -16.65
N GLN A 282 20.80 10.13 -16.95
CA GLN A 282 21.13 11.55 -16.90
C GLN A 282 20.38 12.24 -15.77
N LEU A 283 21.10 13.00 -14.95
CA LEU A 283 20.54 13.78 -13.84
C LEU A 283 20.06 15.17 -14.29
N GLU A 284 19.24 15.84 -13.49
CA GLU A 284 18.75 17.21 -13.74
C GLU A 284 19.89 18.24 -13.85
N ASP A 285 21.06 18.00 -13.26
CA ASP A 285 22.25 18.84 -13.37
C ASP A 285 23.12 18.53 -14.60
N GLY A 286 22.65 17.67 -15.49
CA GLY A 286 23.33 17.30 -16.74
C GLY A 286 24.35 16.16 -16.60
N ARG A 287 24.72 15.74 -15.40
CA ARG A 287 25.65 14.62 -15.19
C ARG A 287 25.08 13.30 -15.72
N ILE A 288 25.92 12.52 -16.38
CA ILE A 288 25.61 11.16 -16.82
C ILE A 288 26.27 10.19 -15.83
N LEU A 289 25.49 9.27 -15.27
CA LEU A 289 26.00 8.32 -14.28
C LEU A 289 26.48 7.03 -14.94
N PRO A 290 27.68 6.51 -14.57
CA PRO A 290 28.18 5.23 -15.04
C PRO A 290 27.61 4.07 -14.20
N ALA A 291 26.29 4.04 -14.03
CA ALA A 291 25.62 2.98 -13.29
C ALA A 291 25.47 1.75 -14.17
N GLU A 292 25.87 0.58 -13.63
CA GLU A 292 25.67 -0.73 -14.27
C GLU A 292 24.26 -1.30 -14.01
N GLY A 293 23.56 -0.76 -13.00
CA GLY A 293 22.20 -1.15 -12.68
C GLY A 293 21.34 0.01 -12.18
N VAL A 294 20.03 -0.10 -12.38
CA VAL A 294 19.04 0.87 -11.92
C VAL A 294 17.93 0.13 -11.15
N ILE A 295 17.68 0.58 -9.92
CA ILE A 295 16.52 0.13 -9.14
C ILE A 295 15.50 1.27 -9.10
N TRP A 296 14.32 0.97 -9.63
CA TRP A 296 13.21 1.91 -9.69
C TRP A 296 12.41 1.87 -8.39
N ALA A 297 12.72 2.73 -7.44
CA ALA A 297 11.96 2.94 -6.20
C ALA A 297 10.96 4.10 -6.37
N THR A 298 10.34 4.15 -7.53
CA THR A 298 9.49 5.25 -8.04
C THR A 298 8.03 5.13 -7.63
N GLY A 299 7.72 4.15 -6.77
CA GLY A 299 6.38 3.95 -6.20
C GLY A 299 5.44 3.19 -7.10
N PHE A 300 4.14 3.42 -6.90
CA PHE A 300 3.07 2.64 -7.53
C PHE A 300 1.99 3.55 -8.09
N GLN A 301 1.27 3.04 -9.07
CA GLN A 301 0.05 3.63 -9.60
C GLN A 301 -1.18 2.86 -9.11
N PRO A 302 -2.32 3.54 -8.93
CA PRO A 302 -3.58 2.84 -8.64
C PRO A 302 -4.03 2.05 -9.86
N ASP A 303 -4.65 0.90 -9.62
CA ASP A 303 -5.35 0.12 -10.65
C ASP A 303 -6.75 -0.25 -10.17
N TYR A 304 -7.69 0.57 -10.59
CA TYR A 304 -9.13 0.36 -10.35
C TYR A 304 -9.90 0.16 -11.67
N ARG A 305 -9.22 -0.18 -12.77
CA ARG A 305 -9.84 -0.40 -14.09
C ARG A 305 -10.86 -1.54 -14.12
N TRP A 306 -10.74 -2.46 -13.17
CA TRP A 306 -11.72 -3.52 -12.95
C TRP A 306 -13.05 -3.03 -12.35
N ILE A 307 -13.13 -1.77 -11.88
CA ILE A 307 -14.37 -1.13 -11.45
C ILE A 307 -14.99 -0.41 -12.64
N THR A 308 -16.06 -0.97 -13.20
CA THR A 308 -16.68 -0.49 -14.44
C THR A 308 -17.70 0.63 -14.21
N MET A 309 -17.45 1.52 -13.25
CA MET A 309 -18.30 2.65 -12.90
C MET A 309 -17.53 3.97 -12.97
N PRO A 310 -18.19 5.12 -13.27
CA PRO A 310 -17.52 6.42 -13.42
C PRO A 310 -17.22 7.05 -12.04
N ILE A 311 -16.40 6.37 -11.25
CA ILE A 311 -16.07 6.76 -9.87
C ILE A 311 -14.58 7.09 -9.68
N LEU A 312 -13.84 7.19 -10.78
CA LEU A 312 -12.41 7.52 -10.75
C LEU A 312 -12.19 8.94 -11.28
N ASP A 313 -11.19 9.62 -10.74
CA ASP A 313 -10.70 10.87 -11.28
C ASP A 313 -9.83 10.65 -12.54
N LYS A 314 -9.35 11.74 -13.16
CA LYS A 314 -8.49 11.70 -14.35
C LYS A 314 -7.15 10.99 -14.12
N ARG A 315 -6.75 10.75 -12.88
CA ARG A 315 -5.51 10.06 -12.50
C ARG A 315 -5.75 8.61 -12.08
N GLY A 316 -7.00 8.14 -12.14
CA GLY A 316 -7.38 6.78 -11.76
C GLY A 316 -7.60 6.59 -10.25
N TYR A 317 -7.66 7.68 -9.45
CA TYR A 317 -7.99 7.59 -8.03
C TYR A 317 -9.50 7.61 -7.78
N PRO A 318 -9.99 6.87 -6.77
CA PRO A 318 -11.40 6.87 -6.42
C PRO A 318 -11.90 8.24 -5.97
N LEU A 319 -13.05 8.66 -6.50
CA LEU A 319 -13.78 9.83 -6.05
C LEU A 319 -14.55 9.48 -4.78
N HIS A 320 -14.07 9.90 -3.63
CA HIS A 320 -14.65 9.56 -2.34
C HIS A 320 -14.68 10.71 -1.34
N SER A 321 -15.45 10.52 -0.28
CA SER A 321 -15.38 11.32 0.93
C SER A 321 -15.18 10.37 2.12
N ARG A 322 -14.02 10.44 2.79
CA ARG A 322 -13.64 9.55 3.91
C ARG A 322 -13.82 8.05 3.60
N GLY A 323 -13.60 7.64 2.35
CA GLY A 323 -13.75 6.26 1.88
C GLY A 323 -15.14 5.92 1.32
N VAL A 324 -16.16 6.74 1.50
CA VAL A 324 -17.48 6.54 0.87
C VAL A 324 -17.42 7.02 -0.58
N ALA A 325 -17.66 6.13 -1.54
CA ALA A 325 -17.61 6.46 -2.96
C ALA A 325 -18.67 7.49 -3.35
N ARG A 326 -18.28 8.48 -4.16
CA ARG A 326 -19.23 9.45 -4.71
C ARG A 326 -19.95 8.86 -5.91
N GLY A 327 -21.29 8.96 -5.92
CA GLY A 327 -22.11 8.47 -7.04
C GLY A 327 -22.34 6.95 -7.07
N ALA A 328 -21.84 6.20 -6.10
CA ALA A 328 -22.02 4.73 -6.00
C ALA A 328 -22.40 4.32 -4.56
N PRO A 329 -23.69 4.52 -4.16
CA PRO A 329 -24.17 4.12 -2.83
C PRO A 329 -23.91 2.64 -2.55
N GLY A 330 -23.35 2.31 -1.38
CA GLY A 330 -22.96 0.96 -1.00
C GLY A 330 -21.55 0.55 -1.46
N LEU A 331 -20.81 1.44 -2.16
CA LEU A 331 -19.41 1.23 -2.48
C LEU A 331 -18.52 2.07 -1.56
N TYR A 332 -17.51 1.43 -1.01
CA TYR A 332 -16.58 2.01 -0.06
C TYR A 332 -15.15 1.66 -0.40
N PHE A 333 -14.22 2.51 0.04
CA PHE A 333 -12.77 2.29 -0.04
C PHE A 333 -12.15 2.36 1.35
N ILE A 334 -11.12 1.55 1.60
CA ILE A 334 -10.37 1.58 2.85
C ILE A 334 -8.87 1.34 2.61
N GLY A 335 -8.04 1.98 3.43
CA GLY A 335 -6.59 1.87 3.33
C GLY A 335 -5.98 2.75 2.23
N LEU A 336 -6.71 3.76 1.77
CA LEU A 336 -6.18 4.76 0.83
C LEU A 336 -5.22 5.73 1.55
N PRO A 337 -4.17 6.20 0.85
CA PRO A 337 -3.30 7.23 1.40
C PRO A 337 -4.09 8.48 1.77
N PHE A 338 -3.92 8.95 2.99
CA PHE A 338 -4.62 10.13 3.52
C PHE A 338 -6.15 10.09 3.34
N GLN A 339 -6.78 8.95 3.54
CA GLN A 339 -8.23 8.78 3.40
C GLN A 339 -9.01 9.69 4.36
N THR A 340 -8.67 9.67 5.65
CA THR A 340 -9.15 10.61 6.67
C THR A 340 -7.99 11.36 7.32
N GLY A 341 -6.77 10.85 7.29
CA GLY A 341 -5.59 11.47 7.85
C GLY A 341 -4.30 10.79 7.43
N LEU A 342 -3.18 11.31 7.90
CA LEU A 342 -1.83 10.83 7.55
C LEU A 342 -1.63 9.36 7.91
N SER A 343 -2.26 8.88 8.98
CA SER A 343 -2.14 7.50 9.46
C SER A 343 -3.06 6.49 8.76
N SER A 344 -3.97 6.92 7.88
CA SER A 344 -5.01 6.06 7.26
C SER A 344 -4.49 4.78 6.59
N ALA A 345 -3.33 4.85 5.95
CA ALA A 345 -2.72 3.68 5.29
C ALA A 345 -1.75 2.90 6.19
N LEU A 346 -1.51 3.34 7.43
CA LEU A 346 -0.63 2.68 8.39
C LEU A 346 -1.37 1.57 9.15
N LEU A 347 -0.63 0.56 9.59
CA LEU A 347 -1.17 -0.59 10.32
C LEU A 347 -2.00 -0.15 11.54
N GLY A 348 -1.45 0.69 12.39
CA GLY A 348 -2.14 1.17 13.58
C GLY A 348 -3.07 2.36 13.36
N GLY A 349 -3.13 2.92 12.15
CA GLY A 349 -4.01 4.06 11.82
C GLY A 349 -5.31 3.69 11.14
N VAL A 350 -5.33 2.56 10.43
CA VAL A 350 -6.48 2.12 9.61
C VAL A 350 -7.74 1.82 10.43
N GLY A 351 -7.60 1.55 11.72
CA GLY A 351 -8.71 1.17 12.59
C GLY A 351 -9.83 2.22 12.66
N LYS A 352 -9.50 3.53 12.69
CA LYS A 352 -10.51 4.60 12.69
C LYS A 352 -11.31 4.64 11.38
N ASP A 353 -10.63 4.45 10.25
CA ASP A 353 -11.29 4.40 8.95
C ASP A 353 -12.16 3.16 8.83
N ALA A 354 -11.71 2.02 9.37
CA ALA A 354 -12.45 0.77 9.39
C ALA A 354 -13.75 0.88 10.19
N GLU A 355 -13.70 1.48 11.38
CA GLU A 355 -14.86 1.74 12.22
C GLU A 355 -15.87 2.64 11.52
N TYR A 356 -15.38 3.72 10.91
CA TYR A 356 -16.23 4.64 10.16
C TYR A 356 -16.91 3.95 8.96
N ILE A 357 -16.17 3.21 8.14
CA ILE A 357 -16.75 2.49 6.99
C ILE A 357 -17.77 1.44 7.45
N ALA A 358 -17.47 0.67 8.49
CA ALA A 358 -18.43 -0.30 9.04
C ALA A 358 -19.71 0.38 9.55
N SER A 359 -19.62 1.57 10.15
CA SER A 359 -20.80 2.35 10.53
C SER A 359 -21.65 2.77 9.33
N GLN A 360 -21.00 3.18 8.22
CA GLN A 360 -21.70 3.54 6.98
C GLN A 360 -22.42 2.33 6.34
N VAL A 361 -21.80 1.14 6.39
CA VAL A 361 -22.45 -0.10 5.96
C VAL A 361 -23.72 -0.38 6.78
N SER A 362 -23.66 -0.20 8.10
CA SER A 362 -24.84 -0.39 8.96
C SER A 362 -25.95 0.62 8.65
N CYS A 363 -25.62 1.86 8.36
CA CYS A 363 -26.61 2.86 7.96
C CYS A 363 -27.30 2.54 6.62
N ASN A 364 -26.62 1.86 5.71
CA ASN A 364 -27.17 1.46 4.41
C ASN A 364 -28.06 0.20 4.49
N ARG A 365 -28.23 -0.42 5.68
CA ARG A 365 -29.17 -1.54 5.89
C ARG A 365 -30.64 -1.11 5.89
N LYS A 366 -30.90 0.13 6.25
CA LYS A 366 -32.25 0.72 6.30
C LYS A 366 -32.67 1.18 4.91
#